data_f85eb1e6df9ffe7606e0d499f2fb245c
#
_entry.id   f85eb1e6df9ffe7606e0d499f2fb245c
#
_cell.length_a   1.000
_cell.length_b   1.000
_cell.length_c   1.000
_cell.angle_alpha   90.00
_cell.angle_beta   90.00
_cell.angle_gamma   90.00
#
_symmetry.space_group_name_H-M   'P 1'
#
loop_
_entity.id
_entity.type
_entity.pdbx_description
1 polymer ?
#
loop_
_entity_poly.entity_id
_entity_poly.type
_entity_poly.pdbx_seq_one_letter_code
_entity_poly.pdbx_strand_id
1 'polypeptide(L)'
;MSNFEKNFELALSNANRLTDKILIDGKLISAQTDKKIKVINPSTGENIGSTPQCDKNDVNIAVESAHKAFQKWKKIPARERGKMVAAGAKRLEERKSEIETLLSLDTGNALRTQAIPETGASIELTNMFAGLSGELKGENYPTNIPNSIHYTTRDPIGVVCAIVPWNAPLFLTVAKIAPAIVAGNSVVLKTAEQAPFCALLLSEIFQKELPPGVLNVISGYGEECGEPLVTHEKVRKVTFTGSFTVGKIIAQKAAPKLCPVTLELGGKNPNIIMSDADLDIAIQGVIDGMRYTRQGQACTAGSRIYIQEKIYDKVLDGAFEKLSKLKMGNALDENSDIGAIISEEQLQRTLHYMDIAKKNSTTKVVHGGNQPSGDDYKNGFFYEPTLMSGVPVNSPVCQEEIFGPVACAIPFKTFDEVMSSANDTPFGLSAVLWTQNLSRALQFVEEIEAGFVQVNQCVAPRANVSYGGLKMSGLGKEYAFDSMINHFTQSKTVLINRGKSNIDS
;
A
#
# COMPACT_ATOMS: atom_id res chain seq x y z
N MET A 1 -13.09 -3.37 -33.11
CA MET A 1 -12.08 -3.22 -32.05
C MET A 1 -12.51 -4.08 -30.87
N SER A 2 -11.68 -4.99 -30.43
CA SER A 2 -11.93 -5.81 -29.24
C SER A 2 -11.93 -4.95 -27.96
N ASN A 3 -12.45 -5.49 -26.86
CA ASN A 3 -12.35 -4.78 -25.55
C ASN A 3 -10.89 -4.56 -25.16
N PHE A 4 -10.02 -5.55 -25.42
CA PHE A 4 -8.58 -5.42 -25.19
C PHE A 4 -7.97 -4.23 -25.94
N GLU A 5 -8.23 -4.10 -27.25
CA GLU A 5 -7.71 -2.97 -28.05
C GLU A 5 -8.20 -1.62 -27.52
N LYS A 6 -9.48 -1.51 -27.12
CA LYS A 6 -10.04 -0.27 -26.54
C LYS A 6 -9.35 0.08 -25.20
N ASN A 7 -9.20 -0.92 -24.33
CA ASN A 7 -8.54 -0.73 -23.03
C ASN A 7 -7.08 -0.31 -23.19
N PHE A 8 -6.37 -0.94 -24.16
CA PHE A 8 -4.98 -0.62 -24.45
C PHE A 8 -4.82 0.79 -25.02
N GLU A 9 -5.65 1.20 -26.00
CA GLU A 9 -5.60 2.55 -26.56
C GLU A 9 -5.91 3.61 -25.52
N LEU A 10 -6.91 3.40 -24.65
CA LEU A 10 -7.27 4.32 -23.58
C LEU A 10 -6.11 4.47 -22.59
N ALA A 11 -5.51 3.37 -22.16
CA ALA A 11 -4.38 3.38 -21.24
C ALA A 11 -3.15 4.08 -21.84
N LEU A 12 -2.79 3.73 -23.09
CA LEU A 12 -1.64 4.29 -23.78
C LEU A 12 -1.81 5.80 -24.08
N SER A 13 -3.02 6.23 -24.43
CA SER A 13 -3.34 7.66 -24.59
C SER A 13 -3.08 8.45 -23.31
N ASN A 14 -3.50 7.93 -22.15
CA ASN A 14 -3.21 8.55 -20.85
C ASN A 14 -1.72 8.52 -20.51
N ALA A 15 -1.01 7.40 -20.72
CA ALA A 15 0.43 7.30 -20.50
C ALA A 15 1.21 8.33 -21.34
N ASN A 16 0.88 8.46 -22.63
CA ASN A 16 1.48 9.44 -23.53
C ASN A 16 1.28 10.88 -23.04
N ARG A 17 0.07 11.21 -22.56
CA ARG A 17 -0.27 12.54 -22.04
C ARG A 17 0.50 12.88 -20.75
N LEU A 18 0.78 11.87 -19.92
CA LEU A 18 1.46 11.99 -18.63
C LEU A 18 2.99 11.85 -18.73
N THR A 19 3.49 11.42 -19.89
CA THR A 19 4.93 11.29 -20.14
C THR A 19 5.66 12.60 -19.85
N ASP A 20 6.75 12.50 -19.07
CA ASP A 20 7.62 13.61 -18.65
C ASP A 20 6.90 14.70 -17.83
N LYS A 21 5.79 14.37 -17.17
CA LYS A 21 5.03 15.31 -16.35
C LYS A 21 5.14 15.02 -14.85
N ILE A 22 5.09 16.13 -14.10
CA ILE A 22 4.86 16.19 -12.66
C ILE A 22 3.66 17.09 -12.40
N LEU A 23 3.02 16.98 -11.24
CA LEU A 23 1.90 17.84 -10.83
C LEU A 23 2.40 18.85 -9.81
N ILE A 24 2.47 20.11 -10.17
CA ILE A 24 2.88 21.21 -9.27
C ILE A 24 1.89 22.36 -9.40
N ASP A 25 1.48 22.92 -8.26
CA ASP A 25 0.59 24.09 -8.19
C ASP A 25 -0.70 23.91 -9.04
N GLY A 26 -1.25 22.70 -9.03
CA GLY A 26 -2.47 22.33 -9.75
C GLY A 26 -2.31 22.10 -11.25
N LYS A 27 -1.07 22.07 -11.79
CA LYS A 27 -0.80 21.92 -13.22
C LYS A 27 0.17 20.78 -13.49
N LEU A 28 -0.08 20.05 -14.58
CA LEU A 28 0.91 19.15 -15.15
C LEU A 28 1.98 20.00 -15.87
N ILE A 29 3.22 19.90 -15.40
CA ILE A 29 4.37 20.62 -15.94
C ILE A 29 5.52 19.66 -16.21
N SER A 30 6.50 20.08 -16.96
CA SER A 30 7.79 19.38 -17.05
C SER A 30 8.64 19.70 -15.82
N ALA A 31 9.46 18.73 -15.38
CA ALA A 31 10.44 18.95 -14.32
C ALA A 31 11.55 19.89 -14.77
N GLN A 32 12.36 20.39 -13.83
CA GLN A 32 13.54 21.19 -14.14
C GLN A 32 14.70 20.32 -14.68
N THR A 33 14.74 19.07 -14.26
CA THR A 33 15.72 18.10 -14.75
C THR A 33 15.37 17.61 -16.16
N ASP A 34 16.40 17.43 -16.99
CA ASP A 34 16.27 16.76 -18.31
C ASP A 34 16.40 15.23 -18.22
N LYS A 35 16.76 14.71 -17.02
CA LYS A 35 16.90 13.26 -16.81
C LYS A 35 15.52 12.60 -16.73
N LYS A 36 15.43 11.41 -17.33
CA LYS A 36 14.17 10.64 -17.45
C LYS A 36 14.38 9.18 -17.09
N ILE A 37 13.35 8.59 -16.54
CA ILE A 37 13.26 7.16 -16.25
C ILE A 37 12.24 6.56 -17.20
N LYS A 38 12.61 5.51 -17.94
CA LYS A 38 11.67 4.78 -18.81
C LYS A 38 10.62 4.07 -17.97
N VAL A 39 9.38 4.10 -18.43
CA VAL A 39 8.28 3.33 -17.86
C VAL A 39 7.98 2.18 -18.80
N ILE A 40 7.99 0.97 -18.28
CA ILE A 40 7.88 -0.26 -19.05
C ILE A 40 6.53 -0.92 -18.77
N ASN A 41 5.83 -1.36 -19.80
CA ASN A 41 4.69 -2.26 -19.67
C ASN A 41 5.15 -3.64 -19.19
N PRO A 42 4.81 -4.09 -17.98
CA PRO A 42 5.28 -5.37 -17.46
C PRO A 42 4.82 -6.58 -18.30
N SER A 43 3.67 -6.48 -18.99
CA SER A 43 3.12 -7.56 -19.80
C SER A 43 3.85 -7.78 -21.13
N THR A 44 4.53 -6.75 -21.65
CA THR A 44 5.18 -6.83 -22.99
C THR A 44 6.66 -6.48 -22.98
N GLY A 45 7.18 -5.91 -21.90
CA GLY A 45 8.55 -5.38 -21.83
C GLY A 45 8.77 -4.10 -22.65
N GLU A 46 7.72 -3.56 -23.28
CA GLU A 46 7.82 -2.37 -24.12
C GLU A 46 7.80 -1.09 -23.32
N ASN A 47 8.49 -0.07 -23.84
CA ASN A 47 8.46 1.27 -23.29
C ASN A 47 7.13 1.96 -23.60
N ILE A 48 6.40 2.40 -22.58
CA ILE A 48 5.11 3.10 -22.70
C ILE A 48 5.22 4.61 -22.40
N GLY A 49 6.42 5.11 -22.15
CA GLY A 49 6.69 6.51 -21.86
C GLY A 49 7.85 6.70 -20.91
N SER A 50 7.96 7.86 -20.33
CA SER A 50 8.97 8.18 -19.33
C SER A 50 8.43 9.10 -18.24
N THR A 51 9.05 9.03 -17.07
CA THR A 51 8.79 9.96 -15.96
C THR A 51 10.06 10.75 -15.65
N PRO A 52 9.96 12.01 -15.19
CA PRO A 52 11.15 12.77 -14.80
C PRO A 52 11.89 12.09 -13.63
N GLN A 53 13.22 12.07 -13.72
CA GLN A 53 14.10 11.76 -12.58
C GLN A 53 14.32 13.04 -11.78
N CYS A 54 13.31 13.45 -11.01
CA CYS A 54 13.35 14.67 -10.22
C CYS A 54 14.53 14.69 -9.25
N ASP A 55 15.12 15.85 -9.12
CA ASP A 55 16.22 16.12 -8.22
C ASP A 55 15.84 17.06 -7.04
N LYS A 56 16.82 17.50 -6.28
CA LYS A 56 16.63 18.43 -5.16
C LYS A 56 15.95 19.75 -5.56
N ASN A 57 16.14 20.24 -6.79
CA ASN A 57 15.52 21.48 -7.24
C ASN A 57 14.02 21.29 -7.48
N ASP A 58 13.63 20.19 -8.14
CA ASP A 58 12.23 19.84 -8.34
C ASP A 58 11.52 19.61 -7.02
N VAL A 59 12.18 18.91 -6.08
CA VAL A 59 11.70 18.72 -4.71
C VAL A 59 11.44 20.05 -4.01
N ASN A 60 12.41 21.00 -4.10
CA ASN A 60 12.25 22.32 -3.49
C ASN A 60 11.04 23.07 -4.08
N ILE A 61 10.86 23.06 -5.40
CA ILE A 61 9.71 23.70 -6.06
C ILE A 61 8.38 23.09 -5.55
N ALA A 62 8.29 21.76 -5.48
CA ALA A 62 7.12 21.06 -5.00
C ALA A 62 6.80 21.39 -3.54
N VAL A 63 7.82 21.41 -2.66
CA VAL A 63 7.64 21.70 -1.23
C VAL A 63 7.30 23.18 -1.00
N GLU A 64 7.90 24.11 -1.76
CA GLU A 64 7.56 25.54 -1.66
C GLU A 64 6.11 25.79 -2.11
N SER A 65 5.64 25.16 -3.20
CA SER A 65 4.25 25.21 -3.61
C SER A 65 3.32 24.68 -2.51
N ALA A 66 3.63 23.49 -1.96
CA ALA A 66 2.87 22.90 -0.87
C ALA A 66 2.84 23.81 0.38
N HIS A 67 3.99 24.38 0.76
CA HIS A 67 4.09 25.25 1.93
C HIS A 67 3.25 26.52 1.77
N LYS A 68 3.28 27.14 0.61
CA LYS A 68 2.47 28.33 0.27
C LYS A 68 0.97 28.00 0.31
N ALA A 69 0.56 26.87 -0.25
CA ALA A 69 -0.82 26.42 -0.23
C ALA A 69 -1.30 26.11 1.19
N PHE A 70 -0.47 25.44 2.01
CA PHE A 70 -0.78 25.13 3.40
C PHE A 70 -1.21 26.35 4.22
N GLN A 71 -0.58 27.52 4.04
CA GLN A 71 -0.91 28.73 4.83
C GLN A 71 -2.35 29.20 4.62
N LYS A 72 -2.95 28.88 3.46
CA LYS A 72 -4.33 29.18 3.13
C LYS A 72 -5.24 27.99 3.48
N TRP A 73 -4.82 26.76 3.11
CA TRP A 73 -5.60 25.55 3.26
C TRP A 73 -5.96 25.25 4.72
N LYS A 74 -5.03 25.39 5.65
CA LYS A 74 -5.29 25.19 7.10
C LYS A 74 -6.37 26.09 7.69
N LYS A 75 -6.71 27.21 7.03
CA LYS A 75 -7.75 28.16 7.46
C LYS A 75 -9.13 27.79 6.95
N ILE A 76 -9.25 26.89 5.96
CA ILE A 76 -10.53 26.42 5.45
C ILE A 76 -11.15 25.48 6.49
N PRO A 77 -12.44 25.68 6.85
CA PRO A 77 -13.12 24.81 7.81
C PRO A 77 -13.03 23.32 7.41
N ALA A 78 -12.86 22.43 8.40
CA ALA A 78 -12.64 21.01 8.13
C ALA A 78 -13.75 20.38 7.27
N ARG A 79 -15.02 20.73 7.51
CA ARG A 79 -16.15 20.22 6.72
C ARG A 79 -16.12 20.68 5.25
N GLU A 80 -15.61 21.88 4.98
CA GLU A 80 -15.47 22.35 3.59
C GLU A 80 -14.31 21.59 2.89
N ARG A 81 -13.22 21.31 3.60
CA ARG A 81 -12.17 20.44 3.09
C ARG A 81 -12.70 19.03 2.76
N GLY A 82 -13.52 18.46 3.65
CA GLY A 82 -14.18 17.18 3.42
C GLY A 82 -15.07 17.16 2.18
N LYS A 83 -15.85 18.24 1.94
CA LYS A 83 -16.67 18.37 0.72
C LYS A 83 -15.81 18.37 -0.55
N MET A 84 -14.69 19.06 -0.56
CA MET A 84 -13.76 19.09 -1.70
C MET A 84 -13.14 17.70 -1.95
N VAL A 85 -12.76 16.99 -0.89
CA VAL A 85 -12.26 15.62 -0.98
C VAL A 85 -13.32 14.65 -1.52
N ALA A 86 -14.58 14.78 -1.07
CA ALA A 86 -15.70 13.99 -1.60
C ALA A 86 -15.97 14.29 -3.08
N ALA A 87 -15.87 15.57 -3.49
CA ALA A 87 -15.98 15.94 -4.91
C ALA A 87 -14.85 15.32 -5.74
N GLY A 88 -13.62 15.25 -5.19
CA GLY A 88 -12.52 14.51 -5.80
C GLY A 88 -12.84 13.04 -5.98
N ALA A 89 -13.39 12.36 -4.97
CA ALA A 89 -13.82 10.95 -5.08
C ALA A 89 -14.85 10.75 -6.18
N LYS A 90 -15.82 11.68 -6.32
CA LYS A 90 -16.82 11.64 -7.40
C LYS A 90 -16.16 11.73 -8.78
N ARG A 91 -15.18 12.62 -8.96
CA ARG A 91 -14.44 12.69 -10.23
C ARG A 91 -13.63 11.42 -10.53
N LEU A 92 -13.07 10.77 -9.51
CA LEU A 92 -12.41 9.48 -9.68
C LEU A 92 -13.41 8.42 -10.18
N GLU A 93 -14.63 8.38 -9.62
CA GLU A 93 -15.69 7.47 -10.09
C GLU A 93 -16.12 7.76 -11.54
N GLU A 94 -16.24 9.02 -11.93
CA GLU A 94 -16.60 9.43 -13.30
C GLU A 94 -15.53 9.03 -14.34
N ARG A 95 -14.27 8.91 -13.93
CA ARG A 95 -13.14 8.58 -14.79
C ARG A 95 -12.49 7.24 -14.47
N LYS A 96 -13.18 6.35 -13.77
CA LYS A 96 -12.61 5.09 -13.27
C LYS A 96 -12.01 4.21 -14.36
N SER A 97 -12.63 4.10 -15.54
CA SER A 97 -12.10 3.28 -16.62
C SER A 97 -10.73 3.75 -17.12
N GLU A 98 -10.46 5.05 -17.11
CA GLU A 98 -9.14 5.60 -17.47
C GLU A 98 -8.10 5.19 -16.41
N ILE A 99 -8.48 5.23 -15.14
CA ILE A 99 -7.61 4.88 -14.02
C ILE A 99 -7.33 3.37 -14.02
N GLU A 100 -8.36 2.54 -14.16
CA GLU A 100 -8.30 1.09 -14.16
C GLU A 100 -7.39 0.55 -15.28
N THR A 101 -7.60 1.04 -16.50
CA THR A 101 -6.79 0.61 -17.65
C THR A 101 -5.34 1.08 -17.55
N LEU A 102 -5.12 2.32 -17.10
CA LEU A 102 -3.77 2.84 -16.89
C LEU A 102 -3.05 2.11 -15.76
N LEU A 103 -3.75 1.76 -14.66
CA LEU A 103 -3.19 0.96 -13.57
C LEU A 103 -2.70 -0.40 -14.08
N SER A 104 -3.50 -1.08 -14.91
CA SER A 104 -3.10 -2.38 -15.48
C SER A 104 -1.89 -2.25 -16.40
N LEU A 105 -1.85 -1.21 -17.25
CA LEU A 105 -0.72 -0.95 -18.15
C LEU A 105 0.56 -0.63 -17.39
N ASP A 106 0.47 0.18 -16.33
CA ASP A 106 1.58 0.75 -15.57
C ASP A 106 2.20 -0.27 -14.60
N THR A 107 1.37 -1.18 -14.05
CA THR A 107 1.80 -2.10 -12.98
C THR A 107 1.85 -3.58 -13.38
N GLY A 108 1.24 -3.98 -14.48
CA GLY A 108 1.03 -5.39 -14.80
C GLY A 108 -0.06 -6.08 -13.98
N ASN A 109 -0.77 -5.38 -13.10
CA ASN A 109 -1.90 -5.92 -12.34
C ASN A 109 -3.09 -6.19 -13.27
N ALA A 110 -3.63 -7.42 -13.26
CA ALA A 110 -4.73 -7.80 -14.13
C ALA A 110 -5.98 -6.92 -13.89
N LEU A 111 -6.57 -6.42 -14.98
CA LEU A 111 -7.67 -5.45 -14.97
C LEU A 111 -8.83 -5.92 -14.08
N ARG A 112 -9.33 -7.15 -14.33
CA ARG A 112 -10.51 -7.70 -13.67
C ARG A 112 -10.28 -8.00 -12.18
N THR A 113 -9.17 -8.63 -11.86
CA THR A 113 -8.94 -9.15 -10.50
C THR A 113 -8.25 -8.16 -9.58
N GLN A 114 -7.58 -7.13 -10.12
CA GLN A 114 -6.79 -6.19 -9.33
C GLN A 114 -7.13 -4.72 -9.60
N ALA A 115 -7.07 -4.25 -10.85
CA ALA A 115 -7.18 -2.82 -11.11
C ALA A 115 -8.60 -2.27 -10.81
N ILE A 116 -9.65 -2.96 -11.25
CA ILE A 116 -11.05 -2.60 -10.95
C ILE A 116 -11.31 -2.60 -9.44
N PRO A 117 -11.01 -3.67 -8.67
CA PRO A 117 -11.19 -3.67 -7.21
C PRO A 117 -10.36 -2.60 -6.48
N GLU A 118 -9.12 -2.35 -6.89
CA GLU A 118 -8.27 -1.34 -6.26
C GLU A 118 -8.81 0.07 -6.47
N THR A 119 -9.32 0.38 -7.68
CA THR A 119 -9.94 1.67 -7.98
C THR A 119 -11.19 1.88 -7.12
N GLY A 120 -12.07 0.87 -7.02
CA GLY A 120 -13.25 0.93 -6.16
C GLY A 120 -12.91 1.16 -4.68
N ALA A 121 -11.95 0.40 -4.16
CA ALA A 121 -11.48 0.55 -2.78
C ALA A 121 -10.84 1.92 -2.52
N SER A 122 -10.15 2.50 -3.51
CA SER A 122 -9.55 3.84 -3.42
C SER A 122 -10.63 4.93 -3.31
N ILE A 123 -11.70 4.81 -4.10
CA ILE A 123 -12.83 5.73 -4.06
C ILE A 123 -13.59 5.62 -2.72
N GLU A 124 -13.83 4.38 -2.24
CA GLU A 124 -14.44 4.13 -0.93
C GLU A 124 -13.62 4.75 0.21
N LEU A 125 -12.31 4.55 0.22
CA LEU A 125 -11.40 5.09 1.23
C LEU A 125 -11.39 6.63 1.20
N THR A 126 -11.42 7.24 0.00
CA THR A 126 -11.50 8.69 -0.17
C THR A 126 -12.79 9.25 0.45
N ASN A 127 -13.94 8.63 0.15
CA ASN A 127 -15.24 9.02 0.68
C ASN A 127 -15.32 8.88 2.21
N MET A 128 -14.74 7.79 2.74
CA MET A 128 -14.67 7.57 4.19
C MET A 128 -13.93 8.71 4.88
N PHE A 129 -12.72 9.07 4.44
CA PHE A 129 -11.96 10.18 5.06
C PHE A 129 -12.66 11.52 4.87
N ALA A 130 -13.28 11.78 3.73
CA ALA A 130 -14.08 12.99 3.49
C ALA A 130 -15.22 13.13 4.53
N GLY A 131 -15.94 12.03 4.81
CA GLY A 131 -17.01 11.97 5.80
C GLY A 131 -16.53 12.21 7.24
N LEU A 132 -15.30 11.81 7.55
CA LEU A 132 -14.70 11.99 8.88
C LEU A 132 -14.19 13.41 9.16
N SER A 133 -14.33 14.35 8.22
CA SER A 133 -13.89 15.74 8.39
C SER A 133 -14.51 16.46 9.60
N GLY A 134 -15.73 16.10 9.98
CA GLY A 134 -16.42 16.64 11.15
C GLY A 134 -15.93 16.12 12.50
N GLU A 135 -15.10 15.07 12.49
CA GLU A 135 -14.58 14.41 13.69
C GLU A 135 -13.20 14.93 14.15
N LEU A 136 -12.66 15.95 13.46
CA LEU A 136 -11.43 16.65 13.87
C LEU A 136 -11.68 17.52 15.10
N LYS A 137 -11.92 16.91 16.25
CA LYS A 137 -12.29 17.57 17.53
C LYS A 137 -11.13 17.53 18.52
N GLY A 138 -11.11 18.54 19.40
CA GLY A 138 -10.38 18.50 20.65
C GLY A 138 -11.25 18.04 21.83
N GLU A 139 -10.67 18.00 22.99
CA GLU A 139 -11.28 17.57 24.24
C GLU A 139 -11.42 18.76 25.18
N ASN A 140 -12.49 18.79 25.99
CA ASN A 140 -12.66 19.75 27.07
C ASN A 140 -12.32 19.06 28.39
N TYR A 141 -11.41 19.63 29.18
CA TYR A 141 -10.95 19.07 30.44
C TYR A 141 -11.62 19.75 31.60
N PRO A 142 -12.22 19.01 32.57
CA PRO A 142 -12.69 19.57 33.80
C PRO A 142 -11.51 20.17 34.57
N THR A 143 -11.74 21.31 35.23
CA THR A 143 -10.74 22.00 36.05
C THR A 143 -11.34 22.47 37.34
N ASN A 144 -10.57 22.40 38.43
CA ASN A 144 -10.87 22.96 39.74
C ASN A 144 -10.27 24.37 39.95
N ILE A 145 -9.67 24.96 38.91
CA ILE A 145 -9.17 26.34 38.95
C ILE A 145 -10.35 27.27 38.61
N PRO A 146 -10.75 28.17 39.56
CA PRO A 146 -11.85 29.10 39.33
C PRO A 146 -11.63 29.99 38.09
N ASN A 147 -12.71 30.24 37.34
CA ASN A 147 -12.69 31.09 36.14
C ASN A 147 -11.76 30.59 35.01
N SER A 148 -11.40 29.31 34.99
CA SER A 148 -10.53 28.74 33.99
C SER A 148 -11.30 27.79 33.05
N ILE A 149 -10.91 27.78 31.75
CA ILE A 149 -11.38 26.85 30.72
C ILE A 149 -10.17 26.14 30.16
N HIS A 150 -10.20 24.81 30.16
CA HIS A 150 -9.12 23.97 29.61
C HIS A 150 -9.63 23.12 28.50
N TYR A 151 -9.01 23.20 27.32
CA TYR A 151 -9.36 22.38 26.19
C TYR A 151 -8.16 22.10 25.26
N THR A 152 -8.29 21.14 24.37
CA THR A 152 -7.34 20.94 23.27
C THR A 152 -7.97 21.28 21.93
N THR A 153 -7.12 21.63 20.95
CA THR A 153 -7.45 21.69 19.53
C THR A 153 -6.63 20.65 18.78
N ARG A 154 -7.10 20.27 17.59
CA ARG A 154 -6.36 19.47 16.64
C ARG A 154 -5.96 20.34 15.45
N ASP A 155 -4.68 20.69 15.41
CA ASP A 155 -4.11 21.53 14.36
C ASP A 155 -3.43 20.68 13.28
N PRO A 156 -3.49 21.03 12.00
CA PRO A 156 -2.72 20.34 10.95
C PRO A 156 -1.22 20.53 11.16
N ILE A 157 -0.43 19.53 10.77
CA ILE A 157 1.02 19.50 11.02
C ILE A 157 1.78 20.42 10.06
N GLY A 158 1.41 20.44 8.76
CA GLY A 158 2.10 21.24 7.74
C GLY A 158 2.21 20.56 6.39
N VAL A 159 3.39 20.60 5.77
CA VAL A 159 3.69 19.86 4.54
C VAL A 159 3.98 18.41 4.88
N VAL A 160 3.24 17.50 4.23
CA VAL A 160 3.39 16.04 4.35
C VAL A 160 4.18 15.52 3.15
N CYS A 161 5.26 14.82 3.41
CA CYS A 161 5.95 13.97 2.45
C CYS A 161 5.25 12.61 2.42
N ALA A 162 4.63 12.25 1.31
CA ALA A 162 4.02 10.95 1.08
C ALA A 162 4.83 10.18 0.02
N ILE A 163 5.25 8.95 0.32
CA ILE A 163 6.01 8.11 -0.61
C ILE A 163 5.27 6.80 -0.75
N VAL A 164 4.93 6.41 -1.98
CA VAL A 164 4.13 5.23 -2.28
C VAL A 164 4.89 4.25 -3.17
N PRO A 165 4.67 2.93 -2.99
CA PRO A 165 5.23 1.89 -3.84
C PRO A 165 4.37 1.66 -5.09
N TRP A 166 4.80 0.70 -5.91
CA TRP A 166 4.21 0.37 -7.20
C TRP A 166 3.15 -0.76 -7.17
N ASN A 167 3.04 -1.53 -6.08
CA ASN A 167 2.22 -2.75 -6.07
C ASN A 167 0.70 -2.51 -5.92
N ALA A 168 0.31 -1.44 -5.21
CA ALA A 168 -1.08 -0.98 -5.08
C ALA A 168 -1.11 0.55 -5.07
N PRO A 169 -0.63 1.20 -6.16
CA PRO A 169 -0.28 2.62 -6.15
C PRO A 169 -1.49 3.54 -5.95
N LEU A 170 -2.69 3.16 -6.41
CA LEU A 170 -3.89 3.98 -6.24
C LEU A 170 -4.36 3.99 -4.78
N PHE A 171 -4.55 2.78 -4.21
CA PHE A 171 -5.04 2.64 -2.84
C PHE A 171 -4.07 3.28 -1.83
N LEU A 172 -2.76 3.03 -2.01
CA LEU A 172 -1.74 3.57 -1.14
C LEU A 172 -1.53 5.09 -1.32
N THR A 173 -1.76 5.63 -2.50
CA THR A 173 -1.81 7.08 -2.72
C THR A 173 -2.94 7.69 -1.91
N VAL A 174 -4.17 7.20 -2.08
CA VAL A 174 -5.35 7.71 -1.36
C VAL A 174 -5.19 7.58 0.15
N ALA A 175 -4.68 6.46 0.63
CA ALA A 175 -4.45 6.21 2.05
C ALA A 175 -3.56 7.27 2.73
N LYS A 176 -2.69 7.92 1.96
CA LYS A 176 -1.80 8.99 2.45
C LYS A 176 -2.33 10.39 2.17
N ILE A 177 -2.85 10.64 0.96
CA ILE A 177 -3.27 12.00 0.60
C ILE A 177 -4.62 12.39 1.20
N ALA A 178 -5.62 11.50 1.20
CA ALA A 178 -6.97 11.86 1.65
C ALA A 178 -7.02 12.25 3.14
N PRO A 179 -6.51 11.46 4.11
CA PRO A 179 -6.50 11.84 5.51
C PRO A 179 -5.64 13.10 5.78
N ALA A 180 -4.49 13.23 5.09
CA ALA A 180 -3.62 14.39 5.25
C ALA A 180 -4.33 15.69 4.81
N ILE A 181 -4.99 15.67 3.64
CA ILE A 181 -5.69 16.83 3.07
C ILE A 181 -6.93 17.19 3.91
N VAL A 182 -7.74 16.20 4.31
CA VAL A 182 -8.90 16.43 5.19
C VAL A 182 -8.47 17.02 6.54
N ALA A 183 -7.37 16.55 7.11
CA ALA A 183 -6.81 17.10 8.34
C ALA A 183 -6.30 18.54 8.20
N GLY A 184 -6.14 19.06 6.97
CA GLY A 184 -5.74 20.45 6.70
C GLY A 184 -4.27 20.61 6.32
N ASN A 185 -3.57 19.53 6.01
CA ASN A 185 -2.19 19.55 5.51
C ASN A 185 -2.16 19.73 3.99
N SER A 186 -1.02 20.15 3.47
CA SER A 186 -0.66 20.01 2.06
C SER A 186 0.28 18.82 1.87
N VAL A 187 0.30 18.26 0.66
CA VAL A 187 1.03 17.01 0.39
C VAL A 187 1.97 17.18 -0.81
N VAL A 188 3.19 16.65 -0.68
CA VAL A 188 4.07 16.30 -1.78
C VAL A 188 4.14 14.78 -1.85
N LEU A 189 3.57 14.20 -2.89
CA LEU A 189 3.56 12.78 -3.18
C LEU A 189 4.73 12.43 -4.08
N LYS A 190 5.57 11.47 -3.66
CA LYS A 190 6.54 10.81 -4.54
C LYS A 190 5.99 9.48 -4.98
N THR A 191 5.80 9.29 -6.27
CA THR A 191 5.40 8.02 -6.87
C THR A 191 6.56 7.05 -6.97
N ALA A 192 6.27 5.76 -7.13
CA ALA A 192 7.27 4.80 -7.56
C ALA A 192 7.67 5.07 -9.02
N GLU A 193 8.93 4.96 -9.33
CA GLU A 193 9.47 5.18 -10.67
C GLU A 193 9.07 4.07 -11.65
N GLN A 194 8.75 2.87 -11.15
CA GLN A 194 8.29 1.75 -11.97
C GLN A 194 6.85 1.91 -12.45
N ALA A 195 5.97 2.56 -11.65
CA ALA A 195 4.56 2.75 -11.95
C ALA A 195 4.08 4.16 -11.56
N PRO A 196 4.55 5.22 -12.25
CA PRO A 196 4.26 6.60 -11.88
C PRO A 196 2.93 7.12 -12.40
N PHE A 197 2.45 6.59 -13.53
CA PHE A 197 1.38 7.21 -14.29
C PHE A 197 0.02 7.12 -13.63
N CYS A 198 -0.35 5.95 -13.07
CA CYS A 198 -1.65 5.78 -12.45
C CYS A 198 -1.82 6.66 -11.20
N ALA A 199 -0.78 6.81 -10.36
CA ALA A 199 -0.81 7.70 -9.21
C ALA A 199 -0.84 9.19 -9.63
N LEU A 200 -0.13 9.55 -10.72
CA LEU A 200 -0.15 10.89 -11.27
C LEU A 200 -1.52 11.24 -11.86
N LEU A 201 -2.15 10.32 -12.62
CA LEU A 201 -3.51 10.49 -13.17
C LEU A 201 -4.54 10.68 -12.06
N LEU A 202 -4.55 9.81 -11.04
CA LEU A 202 -5.43 9.92 -9.88
C LEU A 202 -5.28 11.30 -9.23
N SER A 203 -4.04 11.72 -9.00
CA SER A 203 -3.74 12.98 -8.34
C SER A 203 -4.14 14.20 -9.18
N GLU A 204 -3.96 14.15 -10.50
CA GLU A 204 -4.41 15.19 -11.42
C GLU A 204 -5.94 15.35 -11.38
N ILE A 205 -6.67 14.23 -11.42
CA ILE A 205 -8.14 14.22 -11.35
C ILE A 205 -8.59 14.81 -10.01
N PHE A 206 -7.99 14.33 -8.92
CA PHE A 206 -8.33 14.74 -7.56
C PHE A 206 -8.04 16.22 -7.30
N GLN A 207 -6.90 16.72 -7.81
CA GLN A 207 -6.45 18.11 -7.65
C GLN A 207 -7.44 19.13 -8.26
N LYS A 208 -8.30 18.74 -9.24
CA LYS A 208 -9.30 19.65 -9.84
C LYS A 208 -10.30 20.21 -8.82
N GLU A 209 -10.50 19.51 -7.70
CA GLU A 209 -11.40 19.92 -6.61
C GLU A 209 -10.67 20.62 -5.46
N LEU A 210 -9.35 20.72 -5.52
CA LEU A 210 -8.50 21.30 -4.47
C LEU A 210 -7.89 22.64 -4.93
N PRO A 211 -7.62 23.57 -4.02
CA PRO A 211 -6.81 24.74 -4.33
C PRO A 211 -5.43 24.35 -4.86
N PRO A 212 -4.85 25.10 -5.82
CA PRO A 212 -3.51 24.85 -6.34
C PRO A 212 -2.47 24.71 -5.22
N GLY A 213 -1.58 23.70 -5.35
CA GLY A 213 -0.50 23.43 -4.42
C GLY A 213 -0.86 22.62 -3.18
N VAL A 214 -2.15 22.34 -2.90
CA VAL A 214 -2.54 21.45 -1.78
C VAL A 214 -2.03 20.02 -2.01
N LEU A 215 -2.05 19.56 -3.27
CA LEU A 215 -1.47 18.29 -3.70
C LEU A 215 -0.45 18.54 -4.82
N ASN A 216 0.79 18.06 -4.61
CA ASN A 216 1.84 18.09 -5.62
C ASN A 216 2.38 16.67 -5.80
N VAL A 217 2.78 16.30 -7.01
CA VAL A 217 3.27 14.94 -7.33
C VAL A 217 4.57 15.03 -8.11
N ILE A 218 5.58 14.34 -7.62
CA ILE A 218 6.90 14.21 -8.26
C ILE A 218 7.27 12.73 -8.39
N SER A 219 8.21 12.42 -9.26
CA SER A 219 8.79 11.10 -9.48
C SER A 219 10.30 11.14 -9.47
N GLY A 220 10.97 10.02 -9.27
CA GLY A 220 12.45 9.94 -9.25
C GLY A 220 12.93 8.85 -8.32
N TYR A 221 14.24 8.62 -8.30
CA TYR A 221 14.85 7.64 -7.41
C TYR A 221 14.90 8.09 -5.95
N GLY A 222 15.16 7.13 -5.07
CA GLY A 222 15.20 7.38 -3.62
C GLY A 222 16.25 8.38 -3.20
N GLU A 223 17.44 8.29 -3.76
CA GLU A 223 18.60 9.10 -3.38
C GLU A 223 18.50 10.56 -3.87
N GLU A 224 18.10 10.77 -5.14
CA GLU A 224 18.07 12.10 -5.73
C GLU A 224 16.78 12.87 -5.45
N CYS A 225 15.65 12.16 -5.25
CA CYS A 225 14.33 12.74 -5.05
C CYS A 225 13.78 12.45 -3.66
N GLY A 226 13.79 11.19 -3.24
CA GLY A 226 13.20 10.77 -1.96
C GLY A 226 13.90 11.34 -0.73
N GLU A 227 15.22 11.22 -0.65
CA GLU A 227 16.01 11.73 0.47
C GLU A 227 15.93 13.27 0.61
N PRO A 228 16.11 14.08 -0.45
CA PRO A 228 15.87 15.51 -0.39
C PRO A 228 14.46 15.88 0.08
N LEU A 229 13.44 15.12 -0.32
CA LEU A 229 12.07 15.36 0.14
C LEU A 229 11.92 15.05 1.64
N VAL A 230 12.43 13.92 2.11
CA VAL A 230 12.37 13.53 3.53
C VAL A 230 13.13 14.53 4.42
N THR A 231 14.28 15.01 3.96
CA THR A 231 15.16 15.90 4.74
C THR A 231 14.82 17.38 4.62
N HIS A 232 13.93 17.76 3.70
CA HIS A 232 13.57 19.16 3.46
C HIS A 232 13.03 19.83 4.74
N GLU A 233 13.53 21.05 5.06
CA GLU A 233 13.23 21.75 6.32
C GLU A 233 11.76 22.06 6.56
N LYS A 234 10.99 22.33 5.48
CA LYS A 234 9.56 22.63 5.55
C LYS A 234 8.65 21.39 5.59
N VAL A 235 9.18 20.19 5.37
CA VAL A 235 8.45 18.94 5.54
C VAL A 235 8.32 18.63 7.02
N ARG A 236 7.09 18.46 7.49
CA ARG A 236 6.75 18.30 8.92
C ARG A 236 6.23 16.93 9.29
N LYS A 237 5.98 16.07 8.31
CA LYS A 237 5.53 14.68 8.46
C LYS A 237 5.99 13.87 7.27
N VAL A 238 6.44 12.64 7.52
CA VAL A 238 6.70 11.65 6.47
C VAL A 238 5.75 10.45 6.65
N THR A 239 5.10 10.02 5.58
CA THR A 239 4.35 8.77 5.51
C THR A 239 4.87 7.94 4.33
N PHE A 240 5.30 6.72 4.61
CA PHE A 240 5.99 5.86 3.66
C PHE A 240 5.39 4.45 3.66
N THR A 241 5.22 3.88 2.48
CA THR A 241 4.99 2.45 2.29
C THR A 241 6.05 1.90 1.35
N GLY A 242 6.71 0.80 1.73
CA GLY A 242 7.74 0.16 0.93
C GLY A 242 8.57 -0.86 1.71
N SER A 243 9.84 -1.07 1.32
CA SER A 243 10.71 -2.06 1.95
C SER A 243 11.20 -1.62 3.34
N PHE A 244 11.47 -2.59 4.21
CA PHE A 244 12.07 -2.35 5.53
C PHE A 244 13.37 -1.56 5.45
N THR A 245 14.25 -1.91 4.50
CA THR A 245 15.54 -1.23 4.31
C THR A 245 15.38 0.26 4.06
N VAL A 246 14.48 0.63 3.15
CA VAL A 246 14.19 2.04 2.84
C VAL A 246 13.47 2.73 4.00
N GLY A 247 12.53 2.05 4.67
CA GLY A 247 11.85 2.58 5.86
C GLY A 247 12.82 2.95 6.99
N LYS A 248 13.83 2.10 7.24
CA LYS A 248 14.92 2.37 8.20
C LYS A 248 15.71 3.62 7.82
N ILE A 249 16.09 3.77 6.55
CA ILE A 249 16.80 4.96 6.04
C ILE A 249 15.96 6.22 6.25
N ILE A 250 14.67 6.18 5.90
CA ILE A 250 13.74 7.30 6.09
C ILE A 250 13.64 7.72 7.56
N ALA A 251 13.49 6.75 8.48
CA ALA A 251 13.44 7.03 9.91
C ALA A 251 14.72 7.72 10.39
N GLN A 252 15.89 7.24 9.97
CA GLN A 252 17.19 7.84 10.29
C GLN A 252 17.32 9.27 9.73
N LYS A 253 16.88 9.51 8.49
CA LYS A 253 16.96 10.83 7.83
C LYS A 253 15.95 11.84 8.38
N ALA A 254 14.81 11.39 8.89
CA ALA A 254 13.79 12.25 9.50
C ALA A 254 14.14 12.67 10.96
N ALA A 255 14.89 11.83 11.68
CA ALA A 255 15.20 11.99 13.11
C ALA A 255 15.91 13.32 13.46
N PRO A 256 16.90 13.84 12.72
CA PRO A 256 17.61 15.07 13.08
C PRO A 256 16.74 16.31 13.23
N LYS A 257 15.58 16.35 12.53
CA LYS A 257 14.61 17.46 12.64
C LYS A 257 13.35 17.10 13.45
N LEU A 258 13.36 15.95 14.17
CA LEU A 258 12.22 15.42 14.95
C LEU A 258 10.94 15.31 14.09
N CYS A 259 11.09 14.99 12.80
CA CYS A 259 9.95 14.83 11.91
C CYS A 259 9.29 13.47 12.16
N PRO A 260 8.02 13.42 12.57
CA PRO A 260 7.33 12.16 12.82
C PRO A 260 7.16 11.37 11.54
N VAL A 261 7.35 10.05 11.61
CA VAL A 261 7.21 9.13 10.50
C VAL A 261 6.05 8.15 10.74
N THR A 262 5.37 7.74 9.68
CA THR A 262 4.52 6.54 9.64
C THR A 262 5.10 5.63 8.57
N LEU A 263 5.34 4.38 8.92
CA LEU A 263 6.04 3.43 8.05
C LEU A 263 5.17 2.16 7.94
N GLU A 264 4.72 1.85 6.73
CA GLU A 264 4.08 0.58 6.38
C GLU A 264 5.07 -0.24 5.54
N LEU A 265 5.56 -1.33 6.11
CA LEU A 265 6.70 -2.07 5.55
C LEU A 265 6.30 -3.51 5.20
N GLY A 266 7.29 -4.29 4.79
CA GLY A 266 7.10 -5.66 4.36
C GLY A 266 6.71 -6.65 5.47
N GLY A 267 6.42 -7.88 5.07
CA GLY A 267 6.04 -8.96 5.96
C GLY A 267 6.45 -10.34 5.46
N LYS A 268 6.50 -11.30 6.38
CA LYS A 268 6.63 -12.74 6.08
C LYS A 268 5.49 -13.48 6.78
N ASN A 269 4.29 -13.30 6.26
CA ASN A 269 3.06 -13.58 6.98
C ASN A 269 2.72 -15.07 7.02
N PRO A 270 2.30 -15.60 8.17
CA PRO A 270 1.77 -16.95 8.30
C PRO A 270 0.31 -17.04 7.85
N ASN A 271 -0.04 -18.14 7.18
CA ASN A 271 -1.39 -18.57 6.85
C ASN A 271 -1.55 -19.98 7.43
N ILE A 272 -2.27 -20.15 8.54
CA ILE A 272 -2.28 -21.36 9.37
C ILE A 272 -3.61 -22.11 9.19
N ILE A 273 -3.55 -23.38 8.80
CA ILE A 273 -4.72 -24.22 8.55
C ILE A 273 -4.75 -25.38 9.54
N MET A 274 -5.72 -25.36 10.46
CA MET A 274 -5.94 -26.41 11.43
C MET A 274 -6.78 -27.55 10.82
N SER A 275 -6.67 -28.77 11.36
CA SER A 275 -7.37 -29.94 10.83
C SER A 275 -8.90 -29.89 10.99
N ASP A 276 -9.40 -28.98 11.82
CA ASP A 276 -10.82 -28.70 12.02
C ASP A 276 -11.37 -27.57 11.16
N ALA A 277 -10.55 -26.99 10.28
CA ALA A 277 -10.97 -25.92 9.38
C ALA A 277 -11.99 -26.41 8.34
N ASP A 278 -12.84 -25.50 7.87
CA ASP A 278 -13.59 -25.71 6.64
C ASP A 278 -12.59 -25.71 5.47
N LEU A 279 -12.35 -26.89 4.88
CA LEU A 279 -11.29 -27.08 3.91
C LEU A 279 -11.52 -26.32 2.61
N ASP A 280 -12.77 -26.19 2.15
CA ASP A 280 -13.08 -25.49 0.89
C ASP A 280 -12.73 -24.00 1.00
N ILE A 281 -13.10 -23.39 2.14
CA ILE A 281 -12.80 -21.98 2.43
C ILE A 281 -11.31 -21.82 2.71
N ALA A 282 -10.69 -22.71 3.47
CA ALA A 282 -9.27 -22.62 3.82
C ALA A 282 -8.35 -22.79 2.60
N ILE A 283 -8.67 -23.72 1.68
CA ILE A 283 -7.94 -23.91 0.41
C ILE A 283 -8.08 -22.68 -0.49
N GLN A 284 -9.29 -22.08 -0.56
CA GLN A 284 -9.44 -20.78 -1.24
C GLN A 284 -8.58 -19.71 -0.55
N GLY A 285 -8.52 -19.74 0.77
CA GLY A 285 -7.69 -18.84 1.57
C GLY A 285 -6.17 -19.01 1.37
N VAL A 286 -5.70 -20.16 0.88
CA VAL A 286 -4.31 -20.32 0.41
C VAL A 286 -4.07 -19.45 -0.83
N ILE A 287 -5.00 -19.49 -1.79
CA ILE A 287 -4.89 -18.74 -3.05
C ILE A 287 -5.01 -17.24 -2.81
N ASP A 288 -6.06 -16.84 -2.12
CA ASP A 288 -6.36 -15.43 -1.84
C ASP A 288 -5.33 -14.83 -0.88
N GLY A 289 -4.89 -15.62 0.11
CA GLY A 289 -3.93 -15.21 1.13
C GLY A 289 -2.54 -14.94 0.58
N MET A 290 -2.09 -15.75 -0.37
CA MET A 290 -0.81 -15.51 -1.06
C MET A 290 -0.88 -14.35 -2.05
N ARG A 291 -2.07 -13.83 -2.35
CA ARG A 291 -2.26 -12.75 -3.33
C ARG A 291 -1.72 -13.14 -4.71
N TYR A 292 -1.94 -14.38 -5.15
CA TYR A 292 -1.47 -14.84 -6.45
C TYR A 292 -1.99 -14.00 -7.61
N THR A 293 -3.22 -13.51 -7.55
CA THR A 293 -3.79 -12.61 -8.56
C THR A 293 -3.07 -11.26 -8.65
N ARG A 294 -2.26 -10.91 -7.63
CA ARG A 294 -1.32 -9.77 -7.63
C ARG A 294 0.14 -10.24 -7.70
N GLN A 295 0.40 -11.39 -8.29
CA GLN A 295 1.74 -12.00 -8.43
C GLN A 295 2.50 -12.12 -7.09
N GLY A 296 1.80 -12.28 -5.96
CA GLY A 296 2.41 -12.27 -4.64
C GLY A 296 3.06 -10.93 -4.23
N GLN A 297 2.90 -9.88 -5.03
CA GLN A 297 3.47 -8.54 -4.81
C GLN A 297 2.62 -7.74 -3.80
N ALA A 298 2.45 -8.30 -2.61
CA ALA A 298 1.67 -7.71 -1.54
C ALA A 298 2.36 -7.90 -0.19
N CYS A 299 2.42 -6.83 0.59
CA CYS A 299 2.96 -6.88 1.95
C CYS A 299 2.21 -7.86 2.86
N THR A 300 0.91 -8.11 2.59
CA THR A 300 0.06 -9.07 3.31
C THR A 300 0.10 -10.49 2.75
N ALA A 301 0.96 -10.81 1.76
CA ALA A 301 1.03 -12.15 1.19
C ALA A 301 1.38 -13.19 2.26
N GLY A 302 0.47 -14.17 2.47
CA GLY A 302 0.65 -15.29 3.39
C GLY A 302 1.54 -16.37 2.80
N SER A 303 2.83 -16.06 2.63
CA SER A 303 3.80 -16.89 1.92
C SER A 303 4.33 -18.08 2.73
N ARG A 304 4.10 -18.11 4.05
CA ARG A 304 4.33 -19.26 4.92
C ARG A 304 3.00 -19.93 5.23
N ILE A 305 2.66 -20.99 4.49
CA ILE A 305 1.40 -21.73 4.63
C ILE A 305 1.64 -22.89 5.56
N TYR A 306 1.23 -22.75 6.83
CA TYR A 306 1.30 -23.80 7.82
C TYR A 306 0.07 -24.67 7.76
N ILE A 307 0.25 -25.98 7.57
CA ILE A 307 -0.84 -26.94 7.40
C ILE A 307 -0.70 -28.06 8.42
N GLN A 308 -1.73 -28.32 9.22
CA GLN A 308 -1.68 -29.41 10.18
C GLN A 308 -1.56 -30.77 9.47
N GLU A 309 -0.63 -31.63 9.90
CA GLU A 309 -0.21 -32.86 9.20
C GLU A 309 -1.38 -33.74 8.73
N LYS A 310 -2.47 -33.85 9.54
CA LYS A 310 -3.63 -34.69 9.21
C LYS A 310 -4.34 -34.33 7.91
N ILE A 311 -4.22 -33.09 7.47
CA ILE A 311 -4.89 -32.55 6.27
C ILE A 311 -3.91 -32.07 5.21
N TYR A 312 -2.62 -32.26 5.42
CA TYR A 312 -1.53 -31.66 4.62
C TYR A 312 -1.70 -31.95 3.12
N ASP A 313 -1.77 -33.23 2.76
CA ASP A 313 -1.89 -33.62 1.34
C ASP A 313 -3.19 -33.12 0.72
N LYS A 314 -4.32 -33.19 1.45
CA LYS A 314 -5.62 -32.68 0.95
C LYS A 314 -5.58 -31.21 0.62
N VAL A 315 -4.91 -30.40 1.45
CA VAL A 315 -4.79 -28.97 1.22
C VAL A 315 -3.85 -28.69 0.04
N LEU A 316 -2.76 -29.44 -0.11
CA LEU A 316 -1.86 -29.33 -1.26
C LEU A 316 -2.56 -29.67 -2.58
N ASP A 317 -3.30 -30.79 -2.61
CA ASP A 317 -4.05 -31.24 -3.80
C ASP A 317 -5.11 -30.19 -4.18
N GLY A 318 -5.89 -29.72 -3.23
CA GLY A 318 -6.91 -28.68 -3.48
C GLY A 318 -6.30 -27.35 -3.90
N ALA A 319 -5.15 -26.96 -3.35
CA ALA A 319 -4.44 -25.75 -3.77
C ALA A 319 -3.89 -25.91 -5.20
N PHE A 320 -3.33 -27.06 -5.54
CA PHE A 320 -2.89 -27.39 -6.90
C PHE A 320 -4.03 -27.24 -7.92
N GLU A 321 -5.21 -27.84 -7.64
CA GLU A 321 -6.37 -27.75 -8.53
C GLU A 321 -6.83 -26.31 -8.75
N LYS A 322 -6.82 -25.47 -7.69
CA LYS A 322 -7.23 -24.07 -7.79
C LYS A 322 -6.20 -23.23 -8.55
N LEU A 323 -4.91 -23.43 -8.26
CA LEU A 323 -3.81 -22.73 -8.96
C LEU A 323 -3.81 -23.05 -10.47
N SER A 324 -4.05 -24.32 -10.84
CA SER A 324 -4.10 -24.77 -12.24
C SER A 324 -5.24 -24.14 -13.06
N LYS A 325 -6.24 -23.56 -12.40
CA LYS A 325 -7.38 -22.87 -13.06
C LYS A 325 -7.13 -21.39 -13.31
N LEU A 326 -6.12 -20.81 -12.66
CA LEU A 326 -5.81 -19.39 -12.80
C LEU A 326 -5.19 -19.11 -14.18
N LYS A 327 -5.77 -18.15 -14.88
CA LYS A 327 -5.33 -17.76 -16.22
C LYS A 327 -4.33 -16.61 -16.11
N MET A 328 -3.11 -16.86 -16.55
CA MET A 328 -2.09 -15.84 -16.66
C MET A 328 -2.12 -15.23 -18.07
N GLY A 329 -1.94 -13.92 -18.18
CA GLY A 329 -1.96 -13.23 -19.45
C GLY A 329 -1.70 -11.74 -19.36
N ASN A 330 -1.86 -11.03 -20.48
CA ASN A 330 -1.72 -9.58 -20.50
C ASN A 330 -2.68 -8.93 -19.50
N ALA A 331 -2.18 -7.96 -18.75
CA ALA A 331 -2.94 -7.32 -17.66
C ALA A 331 -4.24 -6.64 -18.13
N LEU A 332 -4.29 -6.17 -19.38
CA LEU A 332 -5.47 -5.52 -19.97
C LEU A 332 -6.48 -6.48 -20.59
N ASP A 333 -6.15 -7.77 -20.68
CA ASP A 333 -7.11 -8.79 -21.12
C ASP A 333 -8.08 -9.13 -19.98
N GLU A 334 -9.38 -8.94 -20.22
CA GLU A 334 -10.44 -9.23 -19.25
C GLU A 334 -10.52 -10.71 -18.83
N ASN A 335 -9.91 -11.62 -19.59
CA ASN A 335 -9.82 -13.03 -19.26
C ASN A 335 -8.65 -13.38 -18.34
N SER A 336 -7.70 -12.46 -18.14
CA SER A 336 -6.55 -12.68 -17.26
C SER A 336 -6.94 -12.60 -15.78
N ASP A 337 -6.56 -13.61 -15.02
CA ASP A 337 -6.62 -13.61 -13.56
C ASP A 337 -5.35 -13.03 -12.95
N ILE A 338 -4.22 -13.27 -13.60
CA ILE A 338 -2.87 -12.92 -13.15
C ILE A 338 -2.13 -12.25 -14.30
N GLY A 339 -1.55 -11.09 -14.04
CA GLY A 339 -0.68 -10.40 -14.99
C GLY A 339 0.80 -10.67 -14.76
N ALA A 340 1.66 -9.75 -15.20
CA ALA A 340 3.12 -9.87 -15.08
C ALA A 340 3.63 -9.26 -13.75
N ILE A 341 4.81 -9.70 -13.29
CA ILE A 341 5.60 -9.04 -12.24
C ILE A 341 6.01 -7.65 -12.75
N ILE A 342 6.11 -6.68 -11.85
CA ILE A 342 6.28 -5.26 -12.19
C ILE A 342 7.51 -4.95 -13.06
N SER A 343 8.63 -5.63 -12.86
CA SER A 343 9.90 -5.30 -13.51
C SER A 343 10.81 -6.52 -13.64
N GLU A 344 11.79 -6.42 -14.54
CA GLU A 344 12.88 -7.40 -14.67
C GLU A 344 13.63 -7.60 -13.35
N GLU A 345 13.93 -6.54 -12.62
CA GLU A 345 14.62 -6.63 -11.32
C GLU A 345 13.84 -7.50 -10.32
N GLN A 346 12.52 -7.30 -10.23
CA GLN A 346 11.66 -8.07 -9.33
C GLN A 346 11.48 -9.52 -9.82
N LEU A 347 11.48 -9.77 -11.12
CA LEU A 347 11.51 -11.11 -11.69
C LEU A 347 12.83 -11.82 -11.34
N GLN A 348 13.98 -11.17 -11.51
CA GLN A 348 15.29 -11.72 -11.14
C GLN A 348 15.38 -12.02 -9.65
N ARG A 349 14.78 -11.18 -8.80
CA ARG A 349 14.66 -11.45 -7.38
C ARG A 349 13.87 -12.75 -7.11
N THR A 350 12.76 -12.95 -7.80
CA THR A 350 11.95 -14.18 -7.69
C THR A 350 12.74 -15.41 -8.13
N LEU A 351 13.43 -15.33 -9.26
CA LEU A 351 14.30 -16.40 -9.77
C LEU A 351 15.43 -16.76 -8.80
N HIS A 352 16.07 -15.77 -8.19
CA HIS A 352 17.11 -15.98 -7.17
C HIS A 352 16.61 -16.83 -5.98
N TYR A 353 15.43 -16.52 -5.42
CA TYR A 353 14.87 -17.33 -4.32
C TYR A 353 14.46 -18.73 -4.78
N MET A 354 13.98 -18.87 -6.01
CA MET A 354 13.68 -20.19 -6.56
C MET A 354 14.95 -21.05 -6.76
N ASP A 355 16.05 -20.43 -7.16
CA ASP A 355 17.35 -21.11 -7.25
C ASP A 355 17.84 -21.59 -5.87
N ILE A 356 17.64 -20.79 -4.82
CA ILE A 356 17.95 -21.21 -3.44
C ILE A 356 17.06 -22.40 -3.04
N ALA A 357 15.76 -22.34 -3.33
CA ALA A 357 14.83 -23.41 -3.00
C ALA A 357 15.19 -24.73 -3.72
N LYS A 358 15.43 -24.66 -5.04
CA LYS A 358 15.73 -25.85 -5.89
C LYS A 358 17.05 -26.54 -5.56
N LYS A 359 18.01 -25.84 -4.94
CA LYS A 359 19.28 -26.45 -4.47
C LYS A 359 19.10 -27.38 -3.26
N ASN A 360 17.99 -27.27 -2.55
CA ASN A 360 17.71 -28.13 -1.41
C ASN A 360 16.98 -29.41 -1.87
N SER A 361 17.54 -30.58 -1.57
CA SER A 361 17.03 -31.88 -2.02
C SER A 361 15.65 -32.28 -1.45
N THR A 362 15.22 -31.64 -0.35
CA THR A 362 13.91 -31.89 0.26
C THR A 362 12.80 -31.05 -0.38
N THR A 363 13.16 -30.00 -1.10
CA THR A 363 12.19 -29.09 -1.74
C THR A 363 11.50 -29.78 -2.91
N LYS A 364 10.18 -29.71 -2.92
CA LYS A 364 9.33 -30.18 -4.03
C LYS A 364 8.47 -29.03 -4.51
N VAL A 365 8.44 -28.79 -5.82
CA VAL A 365 7.49 -27.87 -6.43
C VAL A 365 6.17 -28.59 -6.61
N VAL A 366 5.14 -28.10 -5.93
CA VAL A 366 3.77 -28.64 -6.01
C VAL A 366 3.06 -28.05 -7.23
N HIS A 367 3.25 -26.75 -7.52
CA HIS A 367 2.69 -26.05 -8.67
C HIS A 367 3.66 -24.96 -9.14
N GLY A 368 3.71 -24.68 -10.44
CA GLY A 368 4.49 -23.59 -11.03
C GLY A 368 6.00 -23.82 -10.97
N GLY A 369 6.74 -22.81 -10.58
CA GLY A 369 8.19 -22.89 -10.37
C GLY A 369 9.05 -22.49 -11.55
N ASN A 370 8.43 -21.96 -12.63
CA ASN A 370 9.10 -21.55 -13.86
C ASN A 370 8.50 -20.26 -14.43
N GLN A 371 9.19 -19.66 -15.38
CA GLN A 371 8.58 -18.72 -16.29
C GLN A 371 7.70 -19.48 -17.29
N PRO A 372 6.51 -18.97 -17.65
CA PRO A 372 5.63 -19.64 -18.61
C PRO A 372 6.27 -19.66 -20.00
N SER A 373 5.94 -20.70 -20.78
CA SER A 373 6.36 -20.82 -22.18
C SER A 373 5.28 -20.27 -23.12
N GLY A 374 5.70 -19.80 -24.30
CA GLY A 374 4.81 -19.30 -25.36
C GLY A 374 5.12 -17.86 -25.74
N ASP A 375 4.70 -17.46 -26.94
CA ASP A 375 5.01 -16.14 -27.51
C ASP A 375 4.34 -15.00 -26.72
N ASP A 376 3.19 -15.26 -26.10
CA ASP A 376 2.45 -14.27 -25.29
C ASP A 376 3.20 -13.84 -24.03
N TYR A 377 4.18 -14.62 -23.56
CA TYR A 377 4.93 -14.37 -22.34
C TYR A 377 6.38 -13.96 -22.56
N LYS A 378 6.89 -14.10 -23.80
CA LYS A 378 8.31 -14.05 -24.14
C LYS A 378 9.03 -12.76 -23.73
N ASN A 379 8.33 -11.63 -23.83
CA ASN A 379 8.91 -10.32 -23.58
C ASN A 379 8.43 -9.69 -22.27
N GLY A 380 7.40 -10.25 -21.62
CA GLY A 380 6.86 -9.79 -20.36
C GLY A 380 7.55 -10.43 -19.15
N PHE A 381 7.35 -9.84 -17.98
CA PHE A 381 7.96 -10.30 -16.73
C PHE A 381 7.07 -11.31 -16.01
N PHE A 382 6.69 -12.39 -16.71
CA PHE A 382 5.78 -13.40 -16.18
C PHE A 382 6.51 -14.47 -15.37
N TYR A 383 5.86 -14.90 -14.28
CA TYR A 383 6.28 -16.04 -13.46
C TYR A 383 5.05 -16.80 -12.95
N GLU A 384 5.09 -18.13 -13.02
CA GLU A 384 3.96 -18.97 -12.61
C GLU A 384 3.66 -18.87 -11.12
N PRO A 385 2.37 -18.86 -10.70
CA PRO A 385 1.99 -19.03 -9.29
C PRO A 385 2.65 -20.28 -8.73
N THR A 386 3.47 -20.13 -7.70
CA THR A 386 4.33 -21.20 -7.22
C THR A 386 4.02 -21.59 -5.78
N LEU A 387 3.75 -22.88 -5.59
CA LEU A 387 3.61 -23.51 -4.27
C LEU A 387 4.68 -24.60 -4.13
N MET A 388 5.43 -24.55 -3.05
CA MET A 388 6.46 -25.52 -2.73
C MET A 388 6.19 -26.21 -1.40
N SER A 389 6.67 -27.45 -1.26
CA SER A 389 6.72 -28.22 -0.01
C SER A 389 8.14 -28.64 0.32
N GLY A 390 8.40 -29.03 1.58
CA GLY A 390 9.68 -29.53 2.02
C GLY A 390 10.82 -28.49 2.04
N VAL A 391 10.51 -27.20 1.93
CA VAL A 391 11.48 -26.10 2.09
C VAL A 391 11.85 -26.01 3.58
N PRO A 392 13.15 -26.03 3.96
CA PRO A 392 13.55 -25.85 5.35
C PRO A 392 13.06 -24.51 5.93
N VAL A 393 12.51 -24.52 7.13
CA VAL A 393 11.91 -23.33 7.78
C VAL A 393 12.96 -22.21 7.98
N ASN A 394 14.22 -22.56 8.19
CA ASN A 394 15.33 -21.61 8.33
C ASN A 394 15.94 -21.15 6.99
N SER A 395 15.40 -21.61 5.85
CA SER A 395 15.83 -21.14 4.53
C SER A 395 15.47 -19.67 4.33
N PRO A 396 16.30 -18.89 3.60
CA PRO A 396 15.95 -17.53 3.18
C PRO A 396 14.58 -17.44 2.50
N VAL A 397 14.18 -18.49 1.78
CA VAL A 397 12.86 -18.60 1.12
C VAL A 397 11.70 -18.56 2.13
N CYS A 398 11.86 -19.11 3.33
CA CYS A 398 10.87 -19.10 4.41
C CYS A 398 11.03 -17.91 5.36
N GLN A 399 12.18 -17.25 5.39
CA GLN A 399 12.47 -16.17 6.35
C GLN A 399 12.43 -14.78 5.75
N GLU A 400 12.78 -14.62 4.47
CA GLU A 400 12.86 -13.32 3.82
C GLU A 400 11.64 -13.03 2.94
N GLU A 401 11.29 -11.76 2.79
CA GLU A 401 10.23 -11.31 1.90
C GLU A 401 10.67 -11.40 0.44
N ILE A 402 10.07 -12.30 -0.34
CA ILE A 402 10.34 -12.47 -1.77
C ILE A 402 9.68 -11.38 -2.59
N PHE A 403 8.42 -11.06 -2.25
CA PHE A 403 7.53 -10.13 -2.95
C PHE A 403 7.22 -10.58 -4.40
N GLY A 404 7.09 -11.90 -4.58
CA GLY A 404 6.78 -12.58 -5.84
C GLY A 404 5.83 -13.76 -5.58
N PRO A 405 5.35 -14.46 -6.64
CA PRO A 405 4.28 -15.45 -6.53
C PRO A 405 4.76 -16.81 -5.97
N VAL A 406 5.54 -16.81 -4.89
CA VAL A 406 6.19 -18.00 -4.31
C VAL A 406 5.79 -18.19 -2.86
N ALA A 407 5.18 -19.33 -2.55
CA ALA A 407 4.78 -19.73 -1.20
C ALA A 407 5.35 -21.09 -0.80
N CYS A 408 5.54 -21.30 0.52
CA CYS A 408 6.01 -22.53 1.10
C CYS A 408 4.93 -23.15 1.99
N ALA A 409 4.56 -24.41 1.72
CA ALA A 409 3.73 -25.22 2.60
C ALA A 409 4.59 -25.93 3.63
N ILE A 410 4.25 -25.74 4.91
CA ILE A 410 5.02 -26.19 6.07
C ILE A 410 4.10 -27.06 6.93
N PRO A 411 4.38 -28.36 7.12
CA PRO A 411 3.58 -29.19 8.01
C PRO A 411 3.86 -28.85 9.48
N PHE A 412 2.84 -29.00 10.34
CA PHE A 412 2.99 -28.91 11.79
C PHE A 412 2.06 -29.90 12.50
N LYS A 413 2.40 -30.26 13.75
CA LYS A 413 1.66 -31.24 14.56
C LYS A 413 0.72 -30.59 15.57
N THR A 414 1.25 -29.66 16.36
CA THR A 414 0.52 -29.06 17.49
C THR A 414 0.33 -27.55 17.30
N PHE A 415 -0.64 -26.99 18.01
CA PHE A 415 -0.89 -25.56 17.99
C PHE A 415 0.30 -24.75 18.53
N ASP A 416 0.91 -25.21 19.62
CA ASP A 416 2.07 -24.54 20.23
C ASP A 416 3.28 -24.51 19.29
N GLU A 417 3.51 -25.61 18.55
CA GLU A 417 4.57 -25.68 17.53
C GLU A 417 4.35 -24.63 16.44
N VAL A 418 3.13 -24.52 15.90
CA VAL A 418 2.86 -23.56 14.82
C VAL A 418 2.88 -22.12 15.32
N MET A 419 2.43 -21.85 16.54
CA MET A 419 2.52 -20.52 17.14
C MET A 419 3.94 -20.05 17.33
N SER A 420 4.82 -20.91 17.87
CA SER A 420 6.24 -20.63 17.97
C SER A 420 6.87 -20.34 16.60
N SER A 421 6.58 -21.19 15.60
CA SER A 421 7.14 -21.04 14.25
C SER A 421 6.57 -19.83 13.50
N ALA A 422 5.31 -19.50 13.70
CA ALA A 422 4.66 -18.33 13.09
C ALA A 422 5.26 -17.01 13.58
N ASN A 423 5.59 -16.93 14.87
CA ASN A 423 6.20 -15.75 15.50
C ASN A 423 7.72 -15.65 15.32
N ASP A 424 8.39 -16.77 14.89
CA ASP A 424 9.82 -16.79 14.61
C ASP A 424 10.17 -16.08 13.29
N THR A 425 10.01 -14.78 13.32
CA THR A 425 10.31 -13.86 12.22
C THR A 425 10.51 -12.44 12.77
N PRO A 426 11.38 -11.62 12.16
CA PRO A 426 11.50 -10.22 12.54
C PRO A 426 10.29 -9.37 12.11
N PHE A 427 9.40 -9.92 11.28
CA PHE A 427 8.22 -9.24 10.78
C PHE A 427 6.97 -9.51 11.62
N GLY A 428 5.96 -8.65 11.49
CA GLY A 428 4.69 -8.79 12.19
C GLY A 428 3.57 -7.99 11.52
N LEU A 429 3.37 -8.16 10.17
CA LEU A 429 2.37 -7.38 9.47
C LEU A 429 0.99 -8.02 9.54
N SER A 430 0.86 -9.24 9.00
CA SER A 430 -0.44 -9.92 8.89
C SER A 430 -0.32 -11.39 9.32
N ALA A 431 -1.42 -11.96 9.80
CA ALA A 431 -1.53 -13.39 10.09
C ALA A 431 -2.97 -13.88 9.88
N VAL A 432 -3.11 -15.11 9.41
CA VAL A 432 -4.40 -15.75 9.14
C VAL A 432 -4.45 -17.11 9.82
N LEU A 433 -5.59 -17.42 10.48
CA LEU A 433 -5.89 -18.74 11.03
C LEU A 433 -7.21 -19.27 10.48
N TRP A 434 -7.24 -20.54 10.12
CA TRP A 434 -8.43 -21.30 9.72
C TRP A 434 -8.72 -22.39 10.74
N THR A 435 -9.81 -22.29 11.48
CA THR A 435 -10.24 -23.24 12.52
C THR A 435 -11.73 -23.09 12.84
N GLN A 436 -12.39 -24.16 13.22
CA GLN A 436 -13.77 -24.11 13.75
C GLN A 436 -13.79 -24.03 15.30
N ASN A 437 -12.63 -24.08 15.95
CA ASN A 437 -12.51 -24.01 17.40
C ASN A 437 -12.36 -22.56 17.88
N LEU A 438 -13.41 -22.02 18.50
CA LEU A 438 -13.42 -20.64 19.00
C LEU A 438 -12.32 -20.37 20.03
N SER A 439 -12.07 -21.29 20.97
CA SER A 439 -11.04 -21.10 22.00
C SER A 439 -9.65 -20.99 21.38
N ARG A 440 -9.36 -21.80 20.35
CA ARG A 440 -8.11 -21.73 19.59
C ARG A 440 -7.99 -20.42 18.80
N ALA A 441 -9.10 -19.97 18.20
CA ALA A 441 -9.13 -18.70 17.51
C ALA A 441 -8.80 -17.51 18.43
N LEU A 442 -9.35 -17.50 19.64
CA LEU A 442 -9.06 -16.47 20.65
C LEU A 442 -7.61 -16.55 21.14
N GLN A 443 -7.11 -17.75 21.43
CA GLN A 443 -5.72 -17.94 21.82
C GLN A 443 -4.75 -17.48 20.70
N PHE A 444 -5.06 -17.78 19.44
CA PHE A 444 -4.27 -17.27 18.30
C PHE A 444 -4.21 -15.74 18.29
N VAL A 445 -5.35 -15.06 18.48
CA VAL A 445 -5.42 -13.59 18.47
C VAL A 445 -4.59 -12.99 19.62
N GLU A 446 -4.55 -13.65 20.77
CA GLU A 446 -3.76 -13.20 21.93
C GLU A 446 -2.24 -13.42 21.75
N GLU A 447 -1.82 -14.50 21.09
CA GLU A 447 -0.41 -14.92 21.04
C GLU A 447 0.31 -14.49 19.76
N ILE A 448 -0.40 -14.21 18.66
CA ILE A 448 0.25 -13.88 17.39
C ILE A 448 0.80 -12.45 17.38
N GLU A 449 2.05 -12.30 17.01
CA GLU A 449 2.74 -11.02 16.93
C GLU A 449 2.57 -10.35 15.56
N ALA A 450 1.33 -10.06 15.17
CA ALA A 450 0.99 -9.42 13.91
C ALA A 450 -0.01 -8.28 14.13
N GLY A 451 0.09 -7.22 13.33
CA GLY A 451 -0.77 -6.04 13.47
C GLY A 451 -2.11 -6.12 12.74
N PHE A 452 -2.26 -7.06 11.79
CA PHE A 452 -3.49 -7.32 11.05
C PHE A 452 -3.80 -8.81 11.08
N VAL A 453 -4.71 -9.20 11.99
CA VAL A 453 -5.02 -10.61 12.29
C VAL A 453 -6.39 -10.96 11.77
N GLN A 454 -6.50 -12.12 11.11
CA GLN A 454 -7.74 -12.60 10.53
C GLN A 454 -8.00 -14.05 10.93
N VAL A 455 -9.27 -14.40 11.15
CA VAL A 455 -9.71 -15.77 11.42
C VAL A 455 -10.81 -16.13 10.43
N ASN A 456 -10.68 -17.29 9.78
CA ASN A 456 -11.62 -17.83 8.79
C ASN A 456 -11.97 -16.88 7.63
N GLN A 457 -11.06 -15.96 7.34
CA GLN A 457 -11.12 -15.09 6.19
C GLN A 457 -9.72 -14.62 5.82
N CYS A 458 -9.55 -14.16 4.58
CA CYS A 458 -8.32 -13.55 4.10
C CYS A 458 -8.65 -12.43 3.11
N VAL A 459 -8.97 -11.25 3.64
CA VAL A 459 -9.36 -10.09 2.86
C VAL A 459 -8.25 -9.04 2.82
N ALA A 460 -8.29 -8.17 1.82
CA ALA A 460 -7.43 -6.99 1.78
C ALA A 460 -7.84 -6.00 2.88
N PRO A 461 -6.93 -5.11 3.32
CA PRO A 461 -7.29 -4.00 4.22
C PRO A 461 -8.47 -3.18 3.66
N ARG A 462 -9.35 -2.73 4.53
CA ARG A 462 -10.58 -2.02 4.19
C ARG A 462 -10.61 -0.64 4.83
N ALA A 463 -11.41 0.24 4.25
CA ALA A 463 -11.70 1.55 4.80
C ALA A 463 -12.23 1.47 6.24
N ASN A 464 -11.74 2.34 7.10
CA ASN A 464 -12.06 2.46 8.53
C ASN A 464 -11.72 1.22 9.38
N VAL A 465 -10.80 0.39 8.91
CA VAL A 465 -10.19 -0.69 9.71
C VAL A 465 -8.72 -0.34 9.92
N SER A 466 -8.31 -0.19 11.19
CA SER A 466 -6.92 0.17 11.54
C SER A 466 -5.96 -0.91 11.03
N TYR A 467 -4.99 -0.50 10.24
CA TYR A 467 -4.03 -1.37 9.57
C TYR A 467 -2.59 -0.91 9.81
N GLY A 468 -1.69 -1.85 10.01
CA GLY A 468 -0.25 -1.60 10.12
C GLY A 468 0.46 -2.67 10.93
N GLY A 469 1.76 -2.80 10.67
CA GLY A 469 2.61 -3.85 11.24
C GLY A 469 3.03 -3.63 12.68
N LEU A 470 3.51 -4.71 13.29
CA LEU A 470 4.32 -4.74 14.50
C LEU A 470 5.78 -5.07 14.12
N LYS A 471 6.68 -5.11 15.07
CA LYS A 471 8.11 -5.44 14.87
C LYS A 471 8.71 -4.63 13.71
N MET A 472 9.42 -5.30 12.78
CA MET A 472 10.03 -4.65 11.61
C MET A 472 9.06 -4.38 10.46
N SER A 473 7.76 -4.64 10.63
CA SER A 473 6.75 -4.40 9.59
C SER A 473 6.15 -3.01 9.62
N GLY A 474 6.45 -2.17 10.60
CA GLY A 474 5.99 -0.78 10.54
C GLY A 474 6.02 0.00 11.84
N LEU A 475 5.69 1.29 11.70
CA LEU A 475 5.48 2.25 12.79
C LEU A 475 4.21 3.05 12.50
N GLY A 476 3.25 3.01 13.42
CA GLY A 476 1.95 3.65 13.26
C GLY A 476 0.93 2.74 12.60
N LYS A 477 -0.24 3.31 12.30
CA LYS A 477 -1.37 2.63 11.67
C LYS A 477 -1.97 3.53 10.60
N GLU A 478 -2.61 2.93 9.59
CA GLU A 478 -3.28 3.65 8.50
C GLU A 478 -4.75 3.17 8.34
N TYR A 479 -5.49 3.75 7.41
CA TYR A 479 -6.84 3.42 6.90
C TYR A 479 -8.02 3.65 7.85
N ALA A 480 -7.81 4.14 9.06
CA ALA A 480 -8.86 4.40 10.03
C ALA A 480 -8.86 5.84 10.54
N PHE A 481 -9.94 6.23 11.22
CA PHE A 481 -10.09 7.59 11.76
C PHE A 481 -9.00 7.97 12.75
N ASP A 482 -8.69 7.08 13.70
CA ASP A 482 -7.64 7.29 14.70
C ASP A 482 -6.26 7.52 14.05
N SER A 483 -5.97 6.85 12.94
CA SER A 483 -4.76 7.08 12.17
C SER A 483 -4.71 8.49 11.55
N MET A 484 -5.84 9.00 11.05
CA MET A 484 -5.93 10.36 10.53
C MET A 484 -5.63 11.39 11.64
N ILE A 485 -6.25 11.24 12.81
CA ILE A 485 -6.05 12.12 13.96
C ILE A 485 -4.60 12.07 14.45
N ASN A 486 -4.07 10.88 14.67
CA ASN A 486 -2.77 10.71 15.33
C ASN A 486 -1.59 11.02 14.40
N HIS A 487 -1.75 10.81 13.09
CA HIS A 487 -0.64 10.95 12.15
C HIS A 487 -0.64 12.25 11.35
N PHE A 488 -1.78 12.91 11.22
CA PHE A 488 -1.91 14.12 10.38
C PHE A 488 -2.40 15.35 11.14
N THR A 489 -2.56 15.26 12.48
CA THR A 489 -2.81 16.41 13.35
C THR A 489 -1.87 16.41 14.54
N GLN A 490 -1.72 17.57 15.17
CA GLN A 490 -1.06 17.74 16.45
C GLN A 490 -2.02 18.37 17.46
N SER A 491 -1.97 17.90 18.71
CA SER A 491 -2.74 18.45 19.80
C SER A 491 -2.09 19.74 20.32
N LYS A 492 -2.91 20.77 20.52
CA LYS A 492 -2.52 22.01 21.23
C LYS A 492 -3.39 22.16 22.47
N THR A 493 -2.78 22.26 23.64
CA THR A 493 -3.48 22.53 24.90
C THR A 493 -3.66 24.02 25.07
N VAL A 494 -4.88 24.44 25.41
CA VAL A 494 -5.26 25.83 25.63
C VAL A 494 -5.85 25.97 27.04
N LEU A 495 -5.29 26.88 27.82
CA LEU A 495 -5.80 27.27 29.13
C LEU A 495 -6.15 28.75 29.08
N ILE A 496 -7.40 29.08 29.40
CA ILE A 496 -7.90 30.47 29.42
C ILE A 496 -8.37 30.79 30.84
N ASN A 497 -7.80 31.83 31.44
CA ASN A 497 -8.36 32.45 32.65
C ASN A 497 -9.27 33.60 32.21
N ARG A 498 -10.54 33.54 32.59
CA ARG A 498 -11.53 34.59 32.28
C ARG A 498 -11.42 35.84 33.12
N GLY A 499 -10.48 35.86 34.07
CA GLY A 499 -10.34 36.96 35.03
C GLY A 499 -11.47 37.00 36.07
N LYS A 500 -11.52 38.08 36.88
CA LYS A 500 -12.66 38.34 37.75
C LYS A 500 -13.80 38.86 36.88
N SER A 501 -15.01 38.23 36.92
CA SER A 501 -16.19 38.77 36.26
C SER A 501 -16.60 40.05 36.95
N ASN A 502 -16.39 41.21 36.32
CA ASN A 502 -17.07 42.43 36.69
C ASN A 502 -18.51 42.37 36.14
N ILE A 503 -19.33 41.46 36.67
CA ILE A 503 -20.76 41.36 36.31
C ILE A 503 -21.62 42.22 37.27
N ASP A 504 -21.01 42.92 38.21
CA ASP A 504 -21.67 43.86 39.14
C ASP A 504 -21.21 45.30 38.87
N SER A 505 -21.60 45.84 37.70
CA SER A 505 -21.63 47.27 37.50
C SER A 505 -22.66 47.63 36.44
#